data_6c01ebead4a1ca4d59c2a85a8a4247a2
#
_entry.id   6c01ebead4a1ca4d59c2a85a8a4247a2
#
_cell.length_a   1.000
_cell.length_b   1.000
_cell.length_c   1.000
_cell.angle_alpha   90.00
_cell.angle_beta   90.00
_cell.angle_gamma   90.00
#
_symmetry.space_group_name_H-M   'P 1'
#
loop_
_entity.id
_entity.type
_entity.pdbx_description
1 polymer ?
#
loop_
_entity_poly.entity_id
_entity_poly.type
_entity_poly.pdbx_seq_one_letter_code
_entity_poly.pdbx_strand_id
1 'polypeptide(L)'
;MTDQEAIIQLYREENEAMVAKNLSKLNQILAPTMKLTHMTGYVQPKLEWIDQIQNDEMQYLSSKEENIKDIEIYDNQASLIGQNQVQAKIWGGGVNTWPLQMKMYFAKQNGNWIITNQVASTY
;
A
#
# COMPACT_ATOMS: atom_id res chain seq x y z
N MET A 1 -19.27 7.72 -6.79
CA MET A 1 -18.16 6.74 -6.82
C MET A 1 -18.65 5.44 -6.22
N THR A 2 -18.48 4.33 -6.92
CA THR A 2 -18.82 3.01 -6.40
C THR A 2 -17.79 2.56 -5.36
N ASP A 3 -18.13 1.56 -4.55
CA ASP A 3 -17.17 0.99 -3.60
C ASP A 3 -15.94 0.44 -4.31
N GLN A 4 -16.14 -0.22 -5.44
CA GLN A 4 -15.02 -0.73 -6.26
C GLN A 4 -14.10 0.40 -6.73
N GLU A 5 -14.65 1.47 -7.24
CA GLU A 5 -13.88 2.65 -7.67
C GLU A 5 -13.12 3.26 -6.48
N ALA A 6 -13.76 3.33 -5.32
CA ALA A 6 -13.16 3.92 -4.13
C ALA A 6 -11.93 3.14 -3.64
N ILE A 7 -11.98 1.80 -3.59
CA ILE A 7 -10.83 1.02 -3.14
C ILE A 7 -9.71 1.00 -4.18
N ILE A 8 -10.03 0.99 -5.47
CA ILE A 8 -9.03 1.13 -6.53
C ILE A 8 -8.32 2.47 -6.41
N GLN A 9 -9.07 3.55 -6.16
CA GLN A 9 -8.49 4.88 -5.97
C GLN A 9 -7.55 4.91 -4.77
N LEU A 10 -7.92 4.28 -3.64
CA LEU A 10 -7.05 4.20 -2.47
C LEU A 10 -5.75 3.47 -2.76
N TYR A 11 -5.80 2.39 -3.53
CA TYR A 11 -4.60 1.67 -3.96
C TYR A 11 -3.67 2.61 -4.74
N ARG A 12 -4.23 3.37 -5.69
CA ARG A 12 -3.47 4.31 -6.51
C ARG A 12 -2.92 5.47 -5.69
N GLU A 13 -3.73 6.02 -4.78
CA GLU A 13 -3.31 7.10 -3.89
C GLU A 13 -2.16 6.67 -2.99
N GLU A 14 -2.18 5.45 -2.47
CA GLU A 14 -1.08 4.94 -1.66
C GLU A 14 0.22 4.87 -2.47
N ASN A 15 0.16 4.33 -3.69
CA ASN A 15 1.35 4.23 -4.54
C ASN A 15 1.91 5.61 -4.88
N GLU A 16 1.05 6.56 -5.20
CA GLU A 16 1.47 7.95 -5.45
C GLU A 16 2.09 8.59 -4.22
N ALA A 17 1.47 8.40 -3.06
CA ALA A 17 1.95 8.98 -1.80
C ALA A 17 3.29 8.39 -1.36
N MET A 18 3.50 7.09 -1.56
CA MET A 18 4.79 6.44 -1.29
C MET A 18 5.92 7.09 -2.10
N VAL A 19 5.70 7.24 -3.38
CA VAL A 19 6.71 7.81 -4.30
C VAL A 19 6.92 9.29 -4.03
N ALA A 20 5.86 10.04 -3.80
CA ALA A 20 5.90 11.48 -3.53
C ALA A 20 6.34 11.80 -2.10
N LYS A 21 6.46 10.79 -1.24
CA LYS A 21 6.78 10.98 0.19
C LYS A 21 5.73 11.89 0.87
N ASN A 22 4.46 11.67 0.49
CA ASN A 22 3.34 12.42 1.05
C ASN A 22 2.84 11.72 2.32
N LEU A 23 3.49 12.01 3.43
CA LEU A 23 3.23 11.35 4.72
C LEU A 23 1.84 11.68 5.26
N SER A 24 1.37 12.89 5.03
CA SER A 24 0.03 13.32 5.44
C SER A 24 -1.05 12.45 4.76
N LYS A 25 -0.90 12.20 3.46
CA LYS A 25 -1.82 11.35 2.70
C LYS A 25 -1.77 9.91 3.20
N LEU A 26 -0.58 9.36 3.40
CA LEU A 26 -0.41 8.02 3.93
C LEU A 26 -1.08 7.89 5.31
N ASN A 27 -0.86 8.85 6.18
CA ASN A 27 -1.48 8.85 7.50
C ASN A 27 -3.00 8.87 7.42
N GLN A 28 -3.55 9.58 6.45
CA GLN A 28 -5.00 9.72 6.24
C GLN A 28 -5.66 8.43 5.74
N ILE A 29 -5.02 7.75 4.78
CA ILE A 29 -5.64 6.59 4.10
C ILE A 29 -5.36 5.25 4.77
N LEU A 30 -4.38 5.19 5.70
CA LEU A 30 -4.04 3.97 6.43
C LEU A 30 -4.71 3.96 7.79
N ALA A 31 -5.35 2.84 8.15
CA ALA A 31 -5.95 2.67 9.47
C ALA A 31 -4.87 2.74 10.57
N PRO A 32 -5.21 3.23 11.77
CA PRO A 32 -4.22 3.27 12.87
C PRO A 32 -3.58 1.93 13.19
N THR A 33 -4.30 0.83 12.98
CA THR A 33 -3.84 -0.53 13.24
C THR A 33 -3.26 -1.23 12.01
N MET A 34 -3.10 -0.52 10.89
CA MET A 34 -2.60 -1.11 9.65
C MET A 34 -1.25 -1.79 9.86
N LYS A 35 -1.10 -2.98 9.29
CA LYS A 35 0.14 -3.74 9.25
C LYS A 35 0.51 -4.04 7.81
N LEU A 36 1.78 -3.88 7.48
CA LEU A 36 2.35 -4.25 6.20
C LEU A 36 3.25 -5.47 6.40
N THR A 37 2.85 -6.61 5.85
CA THR A 37 3.70 -7.80 5.87
C THR A 37 4.58 -7.78 4.63
N HIS A 38 5.90 -7.69 4.84
CA HIS A 38 6.89 -7.67 3.77
C HIS A 38 7.13 -9.07 3.20
N MET A 39 7.79 -9.16 2.05
CA MET A 39 8.13 -10.42 1.39
C MET A 39 9.00 -11.32 2.27
N THR A 40 9.76 -10.74 3.19
CA THR A 40 10.58 -11.47 4.16
C THR A 40 9.77 -12.08 5.30
N GLY A 41 8.49 -11.75 5.41
CA GLY A 41 7.62 -12.13 6.53
C GLY A 41 7.60 -11.11 7.67
N TYR A 42 8.42 -10.07 7.60
CA TYR A 42 8.38 -9.03 8.61
C TYR A 42 7.07 -8.26 8.60
N VAL A 43 6.40 -8.18 9.75
CA VAL A 43 5.13 -7.47 9.92
C VAL A 43 5.43 -6.08 10.49
N GLN A 44 5.26 -5.06 9.66
CA GLN A 44 5.61 -3.69 9.99
C GLN A 44 4.37 -2.87 10.35
N PRO A 45 4.32 -2.26 11.56
CA PRO A 45 3.22 -1.36 11.91
C PRO A 45 3.23 -0.07 11.08
N LYS A 46 2.05 0.54 10.94
CA LYS A 46 1.85 1.78 10.18
C LYS A 46 2.88 2.86 10.51
N LEU A 47 3.05 3.19 11.78
CA LEU A 47 3.92 4.30 12.18
C LEU A 47 5.39 4.03 11.87
N GLU A 48 5.83 2.78 12.01
CA GLU A 48 7.19 2.41 11.65
C GLU A 48 7.42 2.55 10.15
N TRP A 49 6.45 2.13 9.33
CA TRP A 49 6.56 2.24 7.87
C TRP A 49 6.62 3.71 7.43
N ILE A 50 5.72 4.55 7.97
CA ILE A 50 5.71 5.99 7.66
C ILE A 50 7.03 6.63 8.09
N ASP A 51 7.55 6.28 9.26
CA ASP A 51 8.83 6.77 9.79
C ASP A 51 9.99 6.42 8.85
N GLN A 52 10.03 5.18 8.36
CA GLN A 52 11.07 4.72 7.46
C GLN A 52 10.99 5.35 6.07
N ILE A 53 9.79 5.70 5.61
CA ILE A 53 9.62 6.48 4.40
C ILE A 53 10.16 7.91 4.63
N GLN A 54 9.86 8.48 5.79
CA GLN A 54 10.28 9.83 6.14
C GLN A 54 11.81 9.95 6.20
N ASN A 55 12.49 8.97 6.81
CA ASN A 55 13.94 9.02 7.02
C ASN A 55 14.75 8.35 5.90
N ASP A 56 14.09 7.96 4.80
CA ASP A 56 14.69 7.33 3.60
C ASP A 56 15.29 5.92 3.84
N GLU A 57 14.94 5.26 4.93
CA GLU A 57 15.27 3.84 5.09
C GLU A 57 14.48 2.98 4.10
N MET A 58 13.26 3.43 3.75
CA MET A 58 12.45 2.88 2.66
C MET A 58 12.16 4.01 1.68
N GLN A 59 12.91 4.08 0.58
CA GLN A 59 12.77 5.10 -0.43
C GLN A 59 12.16 4.51 -1.69
N TYR A 60 10.95 4.98 -2.03
CA TYR A 60 10.25 4.56 -3.24
C TYR A 60 10.46 5.60 -4.33
N LEU A 61 11.08 5.19 -5.45
CA LEU A 61 11.47 6.09 -6.53
C LEU A 61 10.43 6.17 -7.63
N SER A 62 9.76 5.05 -7.92
CA SER A 62 8.67 5.00 -8.90
C SER A 62 7.78 3.79 -8.64
N SER A 63 6.54 3.85 -9.10
CA SER A 63 5.60 2.73 -9.04
C SER A 63 4.74 2.75 -10.30
N LYS A 64 4.88 1.72 -11.12
CA LYS A 64 4.14 1.59 -12.37
C LYS A 64 3.09 0.50 -12.22
N GLU A 65 1.83 0.88 -12.30
CA GLU A 65 0.71 -0.05 -12.22
C GLU A 65 0.66 -0.94 -13.46
N GLU A 66 0.57 -2.25 -13.24
CA GLU A 66 0.42 -3.23 -14.33
C GLU A 66 -0.94 -3.90 -14.30
N ASN A 67 -1.47 -4.22 -13.12
CA ASN A 67 -2.75 -4.91 -13.01
C ASN A 67 -3.38 -4.69 -11.63
N ILE A 68 -4.71 -4.64 -11.61
CA ILE A 68 -5.50 -4.72 -10.37
C ILE A 68 -6.55 -5.81 -10.62
N LYS A 69 -6.62 -6.79 -9.73
CA LYS A 69 -7.46 -7.96 -9.90
C LYS A 69 -7.99 -8.49 -8.57
N ASP A 70 -8.85 -9.52 -8.66
CA ASP A 70 -9.40 -10.24 -7.51
C ASP A 70 -10.04 -9.28 -6.50
N ILE A 71 -10.83 -8.35 -7.02
CA ILE A 71 -11.55 -7.37 -6.20
C ILE A 71 -12.73 -8.08 -5.56
N GLU A 72 -12.77 -8.06 -4.22
CA GLU A 72 -13.85 -8.63 -3.45
C GLU A 72 -14.40 -7.57 -2.51
N ILE A 73 -15.72 -7.38 -2.49
CA ILE A 73 -16.39 -6.43 -1.61
C ILE A 73 -17.49 -7.17 -0.84
N TYR A 74 -17.43 -7.06 0.47
CA TYR A 74 -18.29 -7.78 1.38
C TYR A 74 -18.77 -6.84 2.48
N ASP A 75 -19.98 -6.28 2.31
CA ASP A 75 -20.52 -5.27 3.24
C ASP A 75 -19.53 -4.12 3.44
N ASN A 76 -18.99 -4.00 4.65
CA ASN A 76 -18.04 -2.94 5.01
C ASN A 76 -16.57 -3.39 4.95
N GLN A 77 -16.30 -4.48 4.24
CA GLN A 77 -14.93 -5.00 4.05
C GLN A 77 -14.68 -5.25 2.58
N ALA A 78 -13.42 -5.10 2.18
CA ALA A 78 -13.02 -5.34 0.80
C ALA A 78 -11.56 -5.76 0.73
N SER A 79 -11.19 -6.37 -0.40
CA SER A 79 -9.80 -6.67 -0.71
C SER A 79 -9.58 -6.59 -2.21
N LEU A 80 -8.32 -6.42 -2.59
CA LEU A 80 -7.89 -6.51 -3.98
C LEU A 80 -6.45 -6.99 -4.05
N ILE A 81 -6.02 -7.41 -5.23
CA ILE A 81 -4.62 -7.67 -5.52
C ILE A 81 -4.16 -6.64 -6.55
N GLY A 82 -3.12 -5.87 -6.20
CA GLY A 82 -2.48 -4.94 -7.11
C GLY A 82 -1.09 -5.42 -7.51
N GLN A 83 -0.71 -5.22 -8.76
CA GLN A 83 0.60 -5.60 -9.30
C GLN A 83 1.23 -4.37 -9.93
N ASN A 84 2.35 -3.92 -9.35
CA ASN A 84 3.11 -2.77 -9.81
C ASN A 84 4.59 -3.12 -9.95
N GLN A 85 5.26 -2.52 -10.92
CA GLN A 85 6.72 -2.48 -10.96
C GLN A 85 7.16 -1.33 -10.08
N VAL A 86 7.80 -1.63 -8.95
CA VAL A 86 8.19 -0.64 -7.95
C VAL A 86 9.71 -0.51 -7.91
N GLN A 87 10.23 0.66 -8.24
CA GLN A 87 11.64 0.98 -8.10
C GLN A 87 11.86 1.56 -6.72
N ALA A 88 12.69 0.91 -5.93
CA ALA A 88 12.89 1.29 -4.54
C ALA A 88 14.31 1.01 -4.06
N LYS A 89 14.68 1.73 -3.01
CA LYS A 89 15.91 1.53 -2.25
C LYS A 89 15.48 1.24 -0.80
N ILE A 90 15.66 0.00 -0.38
CA ILE A 90 15.11 -0.50 0.89
C ILE A 90 16.25 -0.83 1.87
N TRP A 91 16.18 -0.29 3.08
CA TRP A 91 17.06 -0.58 4.20
C TRP A 91 18.56 -0.55 3.84
N GLY A 92 18.99 0.54 3.17
CA GLY A 92 20.39 0.73 2.82
C GLY A 92 20.89 -0.11 1.66
N GLY A 93 20.04 -0.90 1.01
CA GLY A 93 20.39 -1.64 -0.20
C GLY A 93 20.51 -0.73 -1.42
N GLY A 94 20.90 -1.30 -2.56
CA GLY A 94 20.92 -0.59 -3.83
C GLY A 94 19.53 -0.37 -4.40
N VAL A 95 19.44 0.42 -5.46
CA VAL A 95 18.18 0.64 -6.20
C VAL A 95 17.85 -0.62 -6.98
N ASN A 96 16.64 -1.14 -6.76
CA ASN A 96 16.12 -2.31 -7.46
C ASN A 96 14.70 -2.04 -7.93
N THR A 97 14.30 -2.72 -9.00
CA THR A 97 12.90 -2.74 -9.45
C THR A 97 12.29 -4.09 -9.07
N TRP A 98 11.21 -4.03 -8.30
CA TRP A 98 10.53 -5.21 -7.79
C TRP A 98 9.20 -5.42 -8.52
N PRO A 99 8.92 -6.63 -9.03
CA PRO A 99 7.55 -6.97 -9.46
C PRO A 99 6.72 -7.21 -8.20
N LEU A 100 6.19 -6.13 -7.63
CA LEU A 100 5.51 -6.16 -6.33
C LEU A 100 4.03 -6.46 -6.48
N GLN A 101 3.58 -7.52 -5.83
CA GLN A 101 2.17 -7.84 -5.69
C GLN A 101 1.74 -7.52 -4.27
N MET A 102 0.66 -6.76 -4.14
CA MET A 102 0.11 -6.37 -2.85
C MET A 102 -1.32 -6.88 -2.71
N LYS A 103 -1.55 -7.76 -1.74
CA LYS A 103 -2.90 -8.09 -1.29
C LYS A 103 -3.29 -7.02 -0.29
N MET A 104 -4.26 -6.19 -0.63
CA MET A 104 -4.66 -5.05 0.18
C MET A 104 -6.06 -5.25 0.72
N TYR A 105 -6.23 -4.98 2.01
CA TYR A 105 -7.50 -5.12 2.71
C TYR A 105 -8.01 -3.75 3.14
N PHE A 106 -9.33 -3.58 3.07
CA PHE A 106 -10.00 -2.32 3.36
C PHE A 106 -11.18 -2.54 4.30
N ALA A 107 -11.51 -1.50 5.06
CA ALA A 107 -12.75 -1.46 5.82
C ALA A 107 -13.44 -0.13 5.54
N LYS A 108 -14.78 -0.13 5.55
CA LYS A 108 -15.59 1.06 5.41
C LYS A 108 -16.02 1.53 6.80
N GLN A 109 -15.61 2.72 7.17
CA GLN A 109 -15.89 3.32 8.48
C GLN A 109 -16.49 4.70 8.26
N ASN A 110 -17.66 4.94 8.84
CA ASN A 110 -18.38 6.22 8.71
C ASN A 110 -18.55 6.65 7.24
N GLY A 111 -18.84 5.68 6.37
CA GLY A 111 -19.05 5.93 4.94
C GLY A 111 -17.77 6.04 4.10
N ASN A 112 -16.61 5.93 4.71
CA ASN A 112 -15.32 6.07 4.01
C ASN A 112 -14.49 4.79 4.11
N TRP A 113 -13.88 4.39 2.99
CA TRP A 113 -12.96 3.27 2.95
C TRP A 113 -11.57 3.67 3.47
N ILE A 114 -10.92 2.77 4.18
CA ILE A 114 -9.57 2.94 4.71
C ILE A 114 -8.79 1.64 4.56
N ILE A 115 -7.49 1.71 4.35
CA ILE A 115 -6.62 0.54 4.20
C ILE A 115 -6.31 -0.04 5.58
N THR A 116 -6.67 -1.31 5.82
CA THR A 116 -6.52 -1.94 7.14
C THR A 116 -5.36 -2.92 7.22
N ASN A 117 -4.94 -3.50 6.11
CA ASN A 117 -3.85 -4.47 6.10
C ASN A 117 -3.30 -4.62 4.69
N GLN A 118 -2.02 -5.03 4.61
CA GLN A 118 -1.35 -5.26 3.34
C GLN A 118 -0.37 -6.42 3.46
N VAL A 119 -0.32 -7.27 2.43
CA VAL A 119 0.62 -8.39 2.36
C VAL A 119 1.35 -8.34 1.03
N ALA A 120 2.68 -8.17 1.10
CA ALA A 120 3.53 -8.05 -0.07
C ALA A 120 4.05 -9.40 -0.53
N SER A 121 4.12 -9.58 -1.85
CA SER A 121 4.75 -10.72 -2.51
C SER A 121 5.29 -10.27 -3.85
N THR A 122 5.87 -11.19 -4.62
CA THR A 122 6.28 -10.92 -6.00
C THR A 122 5.34 -11.64 -6.97
N TYR A 123 5.40 -11.24 -8.24
CA TYR A 123 4.61 -11.91 -9.28
C TYR A 123 5.40 -12.12 -10.56
#